data_e109779e66a7d0a60b7aa900e336eef7
#
_entry.id   e109779e66a7d0a60b7aa900e336eef7
#
_cell.length_a   1.000
_cell.length_b   1.000
_cell.length_c   1.000
_cell.angle_alpha   90.00
_cell.angle_beta   90.00
_cell.angle_gamma   90.00
#
_symmetry.space_group_name_H-M   'P 1'
#
loop_
_entity.id
_entity.type
_entity.pdbx_description
1 polymer ?
#
loop_
_entity_poly.entity_id
_entity_poly.type
_entity_poly.pdbx_seq_one_letter_code
_entity_poly.pdbx_strand_id
1 'polypeptide(L)'
;MAELFEITRLIYAEPSAIFELLTTPEGHVAIDSSGMLQSAEGSPVSAVDDEFVVHMDRESLNDLPMGKYDVRVIITAFEKDRWIEWTIIGTVRPPLDHRYGYRLEPTDDGTLVTSYYDWSRVTNEDIKGRFPIIPEAGLRATLGILARTVENR
;
A
#
# COMPACT_ATOMS: atom_id res chain seq x y z
N MET A 1 21.83 -6.08 4.38
CA MET A 1 20.77 -5.20 4.89
C MET A 1 19.42 -5.70 4.44
N ALA A 2 18.46 -5.68 5.33
CA ALA A 2 17.10 -6.08 5.00
C ALA A 2 16.51 -5.10 3.97
N GLU A 3 15.88 -5.65 2.94
CA GLU A 3 15.17 -4.88 1.92
C GLU A 3 13.67 -4.95 2.19
N LEU A 4 13.32 -4.70 3.44
CA LEU A 4 11.98 -4.86 3.98
C LEU A 4 11.77 -3.90 5.14
N PHE A 5 10.65 -3.19 5.14
CA PHE A 5 10.13 -2.51 6.32
C PHE A 5 8.91 -3.26 6.84
N GLU A 6 8.83 -3.45 8.15
CA GLU A 6 7.64 -3.98 8.83
C GLU A 6 7.34 -3.11 10.03
N ILE A 7 6.13 -2.61 10.12
CA ILE A 7 5.68 -1.82 11.27
C ILE A 7 4.32 -2.33 11.72
N THR A 8 4.09 -2.32 13.03
CA THR A 8 2.84 -2.82 13.61
C THR A 8 2.15 -1.75 14.42
N ARG A 9 0.82 -1.87 14.47
CA ARG A 9 -0.02 -1.00 15.31
C ARG A 9 -1.27 -1.77 15.71
N LEU A 10 -1.66 -1.66 16.97
CA LEU A 10 -2.97 -2.14 17.43
C LEU A 10 -4.02 -1.10 17.02
N ILE A 11 -5.01 -1.55 16.26
CA ILE A 11 -6.12 -0.71 15.82
C ILE A 11 -7.40 -1.22 16.47
N TYR A 12 -8.15 -0.32 17.10
CA TYR A 12 -9.36 -0.66 17.84
C TYR A 12 -10.56 -0.75 16.92
N ALA A 13 -10.53 -1.75 16.06
CA ALA A 13 -11.58 -2.06 15.09
C ALA A 13 -11.50 -3.53 14.71
N GLU A 14 -12.61 -4.05 14.20
CA GLU A 14 -12.67 -5.43 13.69
C GLU A 14 -11.82 -5.58 12.41
N PRO A 15 -11.21 -6.76 12.19
CA PRO A 15 -10.44 -6.98 10.97
C PRO A 15 -11.21 -6.68 9.69
N SER A 16 -12.49 -7.03 9.63
CA SER A 16 -13.33 -6.80 8.44
C SER A 16 -13.48 -5.31 8.10
N ALA A 17 -13.60 -4.45 9.11
CA ALA A 17 -13.72 -3.00 8.89
C ALA A 17 -12.42 -2.42 8.32
N ILE A 18 -11.29 -2.89 8.83
CA ILE A 18 -9.97 -2.49 8.33
C ILE A 18 -9.77 -3.01 6.91
N PHE A 19 -10.06 -4.28 6.69
CA PHE A 19 -9.83 -4.94 5.40
C PHE A 19 -10.68 -4.34 4.28
N GLU A 20 -11.87 -3.86 4.59
CA GLU A 20 -12.72 -3.18 3.63
C GLU A 20 -12.01 -1.98 2.98
N LEU A 21 -11.30 -1.17 3.77
CA LEU A 21 -10.53 -0.05 3.24
C LEU A 21 -9.35 -0.52 2.39
N LEU A 22 -8.75 -1.64 2.74
CA LEU A 22 -7.58 -2.16 2.03
C LEU A 22 -7.94 -2.84 0.72
N THR A 23 -9.20 -3.22 0.53
CA THR A 23 -9.67 -3.90 -0.69
C THR A 23 -10.39 -2.98 -1.66
N THR A 24 -10.73 -1.77 -1.25
CA THR A 24 -11.38 -0.80 -2.15
C THR A 24 -10.38 0.18 -2.72
N PRO A 25 -10.46 0.48 -4.04
CA PRO A 25 -9.56 1.47 -4.63
C PRO A 25 -9.60 2.81 -3.92
N GLU A 26 -10.78 3.29 -3.56
CA GLU A 26 -10.97 4.55 -2.84
C GLU A 26 -10.34 4.50 -1.45
N GLY A 27 -10.32 3.34 -0.82
CA GLY A 27 -9.69 3.14 0.48
C GLY A 27 -8.18 3.40 0.43
N HIS A 28 -7.52 2.93 -0.63
CA HIS A 28 -6.09 3.19 -0.83
C HIS A 28 -5.80 4.69 -0.92
N VAL A 29 -6.62 5.43 -1.63
CA VAL A 29 -6.48 6.89 -1.74
C VAL A 29 -6.74 7.54 -0.38
N ALA A 30 -7.79 7.10 0.31
CA ALA A 30 -8.20 7.69 1.59
C ALA A 30 -7.13 7.60 2.67
N ILE A 31 -6.36 6.52 2.70
CA ILE A 31 -5.32 6.32 3.72
C ILE A 31 -3.92 6.75 3.28
N ASP A 32 -3.75 7.16 2.03
CA ASP A 32 -2.44 7.58 1.53
C ASP A 32 -1.91 8.78 2.31
N SER A 33 -0.68 8.68 2.79
CA SER A 33 0.00 9.74 3.52
C SER A 33 0.90 10.61 2.65
N SER A 34 1.19 10.16 1.43
CA SER A 34 2.13 10.85 0.55
C SER A 34 1.50 11.99 -0.23
N GLY A 35 0.19 11.92 -0.47
CA GLY A 35 -0.51 12.84 -1.35
C GLY A 35 -0.35 12.52 -2.84
N MET A 36 0.40 11.47 -3.20
CA MET A 36 0.57 11.07 -4.60
C MET A 36 -0.70 10.48 -5.19
N LEU A 37 -1.46 9.72 -4.39
CA LEU A 37 -2.66 9.05 -4.86
C LEU A 37 -3.81 10.06 -4.92
N GLN A 38 -4.19 10.47 -6.11
CA GLN A 38 -5.21 11.49 -6.30
C GLN A 38 -6.62 10.91 -6.43
N SER A 39 -6.76 9.82 -7.17
CA SER A 39 -8.02 9.12 -7.36
C SER A 39 -7.76 7.70 -7.84
N ALA A 40 -8.77 6.85 -7.79
CA ALA A 40 -8.65 5.46 -8.22
C ALA A 40 -9.91 5.02 -8.95
N GLU A 41 -9.74 4.04 -9.85
CA GLU A 41 -10.84 3.46 -10.63
C GLU A 41 -10.76 1.95 -10.58
N GLY A 42 -11.90 1.32 -10.37
CA GLY A 42 -12.03 -0.14 -10.34
C GLY A 42 -13.00 -0.60 -9.29
N SER A 43 -13.23 -1.90 -9.26
CA SER A 43 -14.08 -2.56 -8.27
C SER A 43 -13.25 -3.03 -7.09
N PRO A 44 -13.86 -3.27 -5.91
CA PRO A 44 -13.16 -3.89 -4.80
C PRO A 44 -12.48 -5.19 -5.24
N VAL A 45 -11.27 -5.43 -4.75
CA VAL A 45 -10.52 -6.64 -5.08
C VAL A 45 -10.90 -7.76 -4.13
N SER A 46 -10.85 -9.00 -4.63
CA SER A 46 -11.25 -10.19 -3.85
C SER A 46 -10.35 -11.40 -4.08
N ALA A 47 -9.33 -11.29 -4.92
CA ALA A 47 -8.46 -12.41 -5.24
C ALA A 47 -7.13 -11.94 -5.80
N VAL A 48 -6.14 -12.84 -5.79
CA VAL A 48 -4.88 -12.64 -6.49
C VAL A 48 -5.17 -12.38 -7.98
N ASP A 49 -4.40 -11.49 -8.57
CA ASP A 49 -4.50 -11.01 -9.96
C ASP A 49 -5.63 -10.01 -10.22
N ASP A 50 -6.49 -9.74 -9.25
CA ASP A 50 -7.39 -8.58 -9.35
C ASP A 50 -6.57 -7.30 -9.39
N GLU A 51 -7.07 -6.28 -10.09
CA GLU A 51 -6.34 -5.03 -10.23
C GLU A 51 -7.25 -3.82 -10.27
N PHE A 52 -6.67 -2.67 -10.01
CA PHE A 52 -7.32 -1.38 -10.20
C PHE A 52 -6.29 -0.32 -10.60
N VAL A 53 -6.77 0.81 -11.09
CA VAL A 53 -5.93 1.91 -11.57
C VAL A 53 -5.92 3.02 -10.53
N VAL A 54 -4.74 3.58 -10.28
CA VAL A 54 -4.57 4.77 -9.44
C VAL A 54 -3.99 5.90 -10.28
N HIS A 55 -4.63 7.05 -10.19
CA HIS A 55 -4.14 8.27 -10.82
C HIS A 55 -3.22 8.99 -9.85
N MET A 56 -1.96 9.14 -10.23
CA MET A 56 -0.89 9.65 -9.38
C MET A 56 -0.49 11.06 -9.81
N ASP A 57 -0.04 11.85 -8.86
CA ASP A 57 0.62 13.12 -9.11
C ASP A 57 1.78 13.27 -8.14
N ARG A 58 2.97 13.35 -8.70
CA ARG A 58 4.23 13.40 -7.95
C ARG A 58 4.84 14.79 -7.90
N GLU A 59 4.24 15.74 -8.59
CA GLU A 59 4.80 17.09 -8.74
C GLU A 59 5.06 17.76 -7.39
N SER A 60 4.11 17.66 -6.47
CA SER A 60 4.22 18.31 -5.16
C SER A 60 5.30 17.73 -4.26
N LEU A 61 5.79 16.52 -4.55
CA LEU A 61 6.87 15.91 -3.78
C LEU A 61 8.24 16.48 -4.16
N ASN A 62 8.35 17.06 -5.35
CA ASN A 62 9.57 17.69 -5.85
C ASN A 62 10.78 16.74 -5.82
N ASP A 63 10.57 15.47 -6.11
CA ASP A 63 11.62 14.45 -6.11
C ASP A 63 11.97 13.92 -7.49
N LEU A 64 10.97 13.54 -8.29
CA LEU A 64 11.16 12.99 -9.64
C LEU A 64 10.29 13.78 -10.63
N PRO A 65 10.79 14.02 -11.85
CA PRO A 65 10.06 14.83 -12.84
C PRO A 65 9.00 14.00 -13.57
N MET A 66 8.12 13.33 -12.85
CA MET A 66 7.10 12.47 -13.44
C MET A 66 5.74 13.16 -13.59
N GLY A 67 5.45 14.18 -12.75
CA GLY A 67 4.17 14.87 -12.78
C GLY A 67 3.00 13.93 -12.55
N LYS A 68 2.03 13.97 -13.46
CA LYS A 68 0.84 13.11 -13.42
C LYS A 68 1.06 11.84 -14.23
N TYR A 69 0.69 10.70 -13.66
CA TYR A 69 0.79 9.40 -14.33
C TYR A 69 -0.17 8.40 -13.68
N ASP A 70 -0.42 7.29 -14.37
CA ASP A 70 -1.29 6.23 -13.86
C ASP A 70 -0.46 5.01 -13.53
N VAL A 71 -0.88 4.29 -12.50
CA VAL A 71 -0.32 2.98 -12.17
C VAL A 71 -1.45 1.97 -12.03
N ARG A 72 -1.09 0.70 -12.24
CA ARG A 72 -1.99 -0.43 -11.95
C ARG A 72 -1.53 -1.08 -10.66
N VAL A 73 -2.46 -1.27 -9.75
CA VAL A 73 -2.24 -2.02 -8.52
C VAL A 73 -2.74 -3.45 -8.77
N ILE A 74 -1.85 -4.42 -8.64
CA ILE A 74 -2.16 -5.83 -8.91
C ILE A 74 -1.96 -6.63 -7.64
N ILE A 75 -3.00 -7.35 -7.23
CA ILE A 75 -2.99 -8.14 -6.00
C ILE A 75 -2.11 -9.37 -6.17
N THR A 76 -1.13 -9.53 -5.30
CA THR A 76 -0.18 -10.65 -5.32
C THR A 76 -0.41 -11.66 -4.20
N ALA A 77 -1.14 -11.28 -3.15
CA ALA A 77 -1.57 -12.21 -2.10
C ALA A 77 -2.90 -11.73 -1.54
N PHE A 78 -3.78 -12.66 -1.20
CA PHE A 78 -5.10 -12.32 -0.68
C PHE A 78 -5.62 -13.44 0.23
N GLU A 79 -5.91 -13.07 1.48
CA GLU A 79 -6.59 -13.93 2.43
C GLU A 79 -7.57 -13.04 3.19
N LYS A 80 -8.86 -13.26 2.98
CA LYS A 80 -9.91 -12.37 3.49
C LYS A 80 -9.75 -12.05 4.98
N ASP A 81 -9.77 -10.75 5.29
CA ASP A 81 -9.65 -10.21 6.65
C ASP A 81 -8.34 -10.55 7.37
N ARG A 82 -7.33 -11.06 6.64
CA ARG A 82 -6.06 -11.46 7.24
C ARG A 82 -4.84 -10.92 6.52
N TRP A 83 -4.84 -10.90 5.19
CA TRP A 83 -3.64 -10.57 4.43
C TRP A 83 -3.99 -10.07 3.04
N ILE A 84 -3.41 -8.94 2.67
CA ILE A 84 -3.45 -8.43 1.30
C ILE A 84 -2.06 -7.88 0.94
N GLU A 85 -1.62 -8.22 -0.25
CA GLU A 85 -0.36 -7.75 -0.79
C GLU A 85 -0.57 -7.36 -2.24
N TRP A 86 0.15 -6.34 -2.68
CA TRP A 86 0.08 -5.91 -4.07
C TRP A 86 1.42 -5.40 -4.56
N THR A 87 1.59 -5.41 -5.88
CA THR A 87 2.66 -4.73 -6.57
C THR A 87 2.08 -3.62 -7.44
N ILE A 88 2.93 -2.70 -7.85
CA ILE A 88 2.52 -1.53 -8.63
C ILE A 88 3.24 -1.59 -9.96
N ILE A 89 2.48 -1.51 -11.06
CA ILE A 89 3.01 -1.45 -12.41
C ILE A 89 2.74 -0.06 -12.99
N GLY A 90 3.81 0.71 -13.14
CA GLY A 90 3.76 2.05 -13.75
C GLY A 90 4.37 2.03 -15.15
N THR A 91 5.20 3.01 -15.43
CA THR A 91 5.83 3.19 -16.74
C THR A 91 7.17 2.48 -16.87
N VAL A 92 7.78 2.07 -15.77
CA VAL A 92 9.08 1.42 -15.75
C VAL A 92 8.99 0.00 -16.31
N ARG A 93 9.92 -0.36 -17.22
CA ARG A 93 9.97 -1.70 -17.83
C ARG A 93 11.39 -2.26 -17.76
N PRO A 94 11.58 -3.53 -17.34
CA PRO A 94 10.53 -4.41 -16.78
C PRO A 94 9.96 -3.87 -15.47
N PRO A 95 8.76 -4.34 -15.05
CA PRO A 95 8.17 -3.91 -13.79
C PRO A 95 9.10 -4.16 -12.60
N LEU A 96 9.03 -3.27 -11.61
CA LEU A 96 9.96 -3.27 -10.47
C LEU A 96 9.79 -4.44 -9.51
N ASP A 97 8.57 -4.97 -9.41
CA ASP A 97 8.21 -6.07 -8.49
C ASP A 97 8.52 -5.75 -7.02
N HIS A 98 8.28 -4.51 -6.61
CA HIS A 98 8.26 -4.16 -5.21
C HIS A 98 6.85 -4.39 -4.66
N ARG A 99 6.74 -4.74 -3.38
CA ARG A 99 5.47 -5.18 -2.80
C ARG A 99 5.13 -4.45 -1.53
N TYR A 100 3.87 -4.08 -1.43
CA TYR A 100 3.27 -3.50 -0.24
C TYR A 100 2.25 -4.48 0.30
N GLY A 101 2.12 -4.56 1.62
CA GLY A 101 1.10 -5.45 2.18
C GLY A 101 0.70 -5.09 3.58
N TYR A 102 -0.39 -5.75 4.00
CA TYR A 102 -0.93 -5.66 5.34
C TYR A 102 -1.30 -7.06 5.81
N ARG A 103 -0.89 -7.37 7.04
CA ARG A 103 -1.34 -8.58 7.74
C ARG A 103 -2.16 -8.15 8.95
N LEU A 104 -3.29 -8.81 9.15
CA LEU A 104 -4.22 -8.50 10.23
C LEU A 104 -4.35 -9.71 11.16
N GLU A 105 -4.16 -9.47 12.46
CA GLU A 105 -4.31 -10.49 13.48
C GLU A 105 -5.33 -10.03 14.50
N PRO A 106 -6.49 -10.72 14.64
CA PRO A 106 -7.49 -10.32 15.63
C PRO A 106 -6.94 -10.52 17.05
N THR A 107 -7.29 -9.59 17.91
CA THR A 107 -6.97 -9.63 19.34
C THR A 107 -8.23 -9.35 20.14
N ASP A 108 -8.16 -9.50 21.47
CA ASP A 108 -9.29 -9.21 22.35
C ASP A 108 -9.72 -7.73 22.28
N ASP A 109 -8.77 -6.84 21.99
CA ASP A 109 -9.03 -5.39 22.01
C ASP A 109 -9.27 -4.80 20.62
N GLY A 110 -8.99 -5.54 19.56
CA GLY A 110 -9.10 -5.03 18.19
C GLY A 110 -8.30 -5.89 17.23
N THR A 111 -7.51 -5.25 16.38
CA THR A 111 -6.70 -5.94 15.38
C THR A 111 -5.26 -5.45 15.43
N LEU A 112 -4.32 -6.37 15.54
CA LEU A 112 -2.91 -6.05 15.37
C LEU A 112 -2.62 -6.02 13.87
N VAL A 113 -2.25 -4.86 13.37
CA VAL A 113 -2.03 -4.64 11.94
C VAL A 113 -0.55 -4.46 11.69
N THR A 114 0.01 -5.27 10.76
CA THR A 114 1.38 -5.13 10.28
C THR A 114 1.34 -4.58 8.87
N SER A 115 1.94 -3.41 8.67
CA SER A 115 2.16 -2.84 7.35
C SER A 115 3.59 -3.14 6.93
N TYR A 116 3.79 -3.59 5.71
CA TYR A 116 5.14 -3.88 5.24
C TYR A 116 5.36 -3.40 3.81
N TYR A 117 6.63 -3.14 3.49
CA TYR A 117 7.09 -2.79 2.15
C TYR A 117 8.35 -3.61 1.88
N ASP A 118 8.30 -4.42 0.83
CA ASP A 118 9.34 -5.38 0.45
C ASP A 118 9.85 -5.05 -0.96
N TRP A 119 11.13 -4.69 -1.06
CA TRP A 119 11.77 -4.42 -2.36
C TRP A 119 12.91 -5.39 -2.65
N SER A 120 12.93 -6.54 -1.96
CA SER A 120 13.97 -7.56 -2.13
C SER A 120 14.00 -8.20 -3.52
N ARG A 121 12.85 -8.13 -4.24
CA ARG A 121 12.74 -8.69 -5.60
C ARG A 121 13.19 -7.74 -6.69
N VAL A 122 13.49 -6.49 -6.35
CA VAL A 122 13.96 -5.50 -7.33
C VAL A 122 15.38 -5.86 -7.75
N THR A 123 15.56 -6.15 -9.03
CA THR A 123 16.86 -6.60 -9.59
C THR A 123 17.47 -5.63 -10.59
N ASN A 124 16.72 -4.61 -11.01
CA ASN A 124 17.21 -3.60 -11.95
C ASN A 124 18.26 -2.73 -11.25
N GLU A 125 19.54 -2.93 -11.59
CA GLU A 125 20.66 -2.23 -10.95
C GLU A 125 20.60 -0.71 -11.10
N ASP A 126 20.06 -0.21 -12.23
CA ASP A 126 19.97 1.23 -12.47
C ASP A 126 19.00 1.93 -11.52
N ILE A 127 18.03 1.19 -10.99
CA ILE A 127 16.95 1.74 -10.16
C ILE A 127 17.07 1.29 -8.71
N LYS A 128 17.68 0.13 -8.46
CA LYS A 128 17.74 -0.47 -7.12
C LYS A 128 18.31 0.49 -6.06
N GLY A 129 19.26 1.32 -6.43
CA GLY A 129 19.84 2.30 -5.52
C GLY A 129 18.89 3.40 -5.05
N ARG A 130 17.72 3.53 -5.68
CA ARG A 130 16.70 4.51 -5.31
C ARG A 130 15.73 3.98 -4.28
N PHE A 131 15.82 2.68 -3.95
CA PHE A 131 14.93 2.05 -2.97
C PHE A 131 15.48 2.19 -1.55
N PRO A 132 14.63 2.32 -0.53
CA PRO A 132 13.17 2.29 -0.63
C PRO A 132 12.60 3.58 -1.21
N ILE A 133 11.57 3.45 -2.05
CA ILE A 133 10.88 4.61 -2.63
C ILE A 133 10.01 5.29 -1.59
N ILE A 134 9.40 4.49 -0.70
CA ILE A 134 8.59 5.00 0.41
C ILE A 134 9.42 4.85 1.69
N PRO A 135 9.63 5.91 2.46
CA PRO A 135 10.36 5.81 3.73
C PRO A 135 9.50 5.11 4.79
N GLU A 136 10.15 4.56 5.80
CA GLU A 136 9.45 3.92 6.92
C GLU A 136 8.45 4.87 7.58
N ALA A 137 8.81 6.14 7.73
CA ALA A 137 7.90 7.15 8.28
C ALA A 137 6.62 7.28 7.47
N GLY A 138 6.69 7.08 6.15
CA GLY A 138 5.51 7.08 5.28
C GLY A 138 4.57 5.94 5.60
N LEU A 139 5.09 4.74 5.85
CA LEU A 139 4.28 3.60 6.25
C LEU A 139 3.62 3.84 7.61
N ARG A 140 4.35 4.43 8.55
CA ARG A 140 3.80 4.76 9.87
C ARG A 140 2.67 5.78 9.77
N ALA A 141 2.84 6.80 8.94
CA ALA A 141 1.82 7.82 8.73
C ALA A 141 0.56 7.23 8.09
N THR A 142 0.71 6.38 7.07
CA THR A 142 -0.42 5.70 6.43
C THR A 142 -1.16 4.81 7.41
N LEU A 143 -0.44 4.07 8.24
CA LEU A 143 -1.03 3.21 9.26
C LEU A 143 -1.80 4.03 10.31
N GLY A 144 -1.29 5.21 10.66
CA GLY A 144 -1.99 6.14 11.56
C GLY A 144 -3.29 6.67 10.94
N ILE A 145 -3.28 6.98 9.65
CA ILE A 145 -4.49 7.43 8.94
C ILE A 145 -5.51 6.30 8.86
N LEU A 146 -5.06 5.08 8.58
CA LEU A 146 -5.92 3.90 8.59
C LEU A 146 -6.61 3.73 9.95
N ALA A 147 -5.83 3.78 11.02
CA ALA A 147 -6.35 3.67 12.39
C ALA A 147 -7.41 4.74 12.68
N ARG A 148 -7.08 6.00 12.41
CA ARG A 148 -7.99 7.13 12.62
C ARG A 148 -9.30 6.94 11.85
N THR A 149 -9.20 6.47 10.61
CA THR A 149 -10.36 6.32 9.73
C THR A 149 -11.32 5.27 10.24
N VAL A 150 -10.82 4.12 10.68
CA VAL A 150 -11.70 3.02 11.14
C VAL A 150 -12.16 3.20 12.58
N GLU A 151 -11.34 3.79 13.45
CA GLU A 151 -11.69 3.98 14.87
C GLU A 151 -12.74 5.07 15.08
N ASN A 152 -12.88 5.98 14.14
CA ASN A 152 -13.81 7.12 14.24
C ASN A 152 -15.04 6.97 13.35
N ARG A 153 -15.36 5.78 12.94
CA ARG A 153 -16.59 5.50 12.18
C ARG A 153 -17.80 5.35 13.09
#